data_7c41c787be76aedddfede030dc266544
#
_entry.id   7c41c787be76aedddfede030dc266544
#
_cell.length_a   1.000
_cell.length_b   1.000
_cell.length_c   1.000
_cell.angle_alpha   90.00
_cell.angle_beta   90.00
_cell.angle_gamma   90.00
#
_symmetry.space_group_name_H-M   'P 1'
#
loop_
_entity.id
_entity.type
_entity.pdbx_description
1 polymer ?
#
loop_
_entity_poly.entity_id
_entity_poly.type
_entity_poly.pdbx_seq_one_letter_code
_entity_poly.pdbx_strand_id
1 'polypeptide(L)'
;MKELEQPLISIIVPVYKVEKYLKRCVDSILTQTYQNMEIILVDDGSPDNCGAICDRYKETDNRVVVIHKKNGGLSDARNTAIPLAKGEYISFIDSDDWISSYYVEHLYEAVAKCDADIGISWFENVFEGKALQSKPEELLSNYECLTAEECLKKLLYQNGVEVCAWGKLYKTPLIKNLRYPVGKLYEDIPVTYEAVKQSKKIAVIGNVDYYYFQRTDSIQNIAFNVRKMDGIEHCHNMMKAVEADFPELKNAAECRYFSTVCNILFQIKDDKHESIRQPLWNEVLKYRKDVLFNAEARKKARIAAAISYMGYKMLAFAYKKTQWRG
;
A
#
# COMPACT_ATOMS: atom_id res chain seq x y z
N MET A 1 -21.66 28.37 -2.31
CA MET A 1 -20.97 27.16 -2.78
C MET A 1 -22.05 26.12 -3.00
N LYS A 2 -22.09 25.41 -4.16
CA LYS A 2 -22.95 24.24 -4.28
C LYS A 2 -22.44 23.23 -3.25
N GLU A 3 -23.32 22.74 -2.38
CA GLU A 3 -23.01 21.53 -1.60
C GLU A 3 -22.56 20.46 -2.59
N LEU A 4 -21.34 19.94 -2.41
CA LEU A 4 -20.87 18.80 -3.19
C LEU A 4 -21.82 17.65 -2.85
N GLU A 5 -22.50 17.11 -3.86
CA GLU A 5 -23.25 15.87 -3.71
C GLU A 5 -22.29 14.84 -3.10
N GLN A 6 -22.66 14.23 -1.98
CA GLN A 6 -21.83 13.20 -1.33
C GLN A 6 -22.15 11.84 -1.94
N PRO A 7 -21.37 11.33 -2.92
CA PRO A 7 -21.60 10.02 -3.50
C PRO A 7 -21.38 8.90 -2.45
N LEU A 8 -21.99 7.76 -2.66
CA LEU A 8 -21.72 6.60 -1.83
C LEU A 8 -20.26 6.15 -1.97
N ILE A 9 -19.58 5.92 -0.85
CA ILE A 9 -18.21 5.40 -0.80
C ILE A 9 -18.22 4.02 -0.11
N SER A 10 -17.63 3.02 -0.76
CA SER A 10 -17.47 1.68 -0.20
C SER A 10 -16.12 1.55 0.49
N ILE A 11 -16.13 1.28 1.79
CA ILE A 11 -14.92 0.96 2.57
C ILE A 11 -14.82 -0.55 2.71
N ILE A 12 -13.76 -1.14 2.16
CA ILE A 12 -13.52 -2.59 2.19
C ILE A 12 -12.44 -2.89 3.24
N VAL A 13 -12.77 -3.74 4.19
CA VAL A 13 -11.89 -4.15 5.29
C VAL A 13 -11.73 -5.67 5.28
N PRO A 14 -10.61 -6.20 4.78
CA PRO A 14 -10.26 -7.61 4.91
C PRO A 14 -9.92 -7.94 6.36
N VAL A 15 -10.51 -9.00 6.91
CA VAL A 15 -10.38 -9.37 8.32
C VAL A 15 -9.87 -10.80 8.45
N TYR A 16 -8.70 -10.99 9.12
CA TYR A 16 -8.17 -12.31 9.44
C TYR A 16 -7.20 -12.25 10.63
N LYS A 17 -7.54 -12.93 11.75
CA LYS A 17 -6.70 -13.03 12.96
C LYS A 17 -6.27 -11.68 13.54
N VAL A 18 -7.18 -10.75 13.70
CA VAL A 18 -6.92 -9.37 14.17
C VAL A 18 -7.87 -8.93 15.29
N GLU A 19 -8.44 -9.84 16.07
CA GLU A 19 -9.45 -9.52 17.09
C GLU A 19 -9.05 -8.40 18.06
N LYS A 20 -7.73 -8.27 18.35
CA LYS A 20 -7.18 -7.24 19.22
C LYS A 20 -7.25 -5.82 18.62
N TYR A 21 -7.28 -5.73 17.30
CA TYR A 21 -7.13 -4.47 16.55
C TYR A 21 -8.42 -4.06 15.85
N LEU A 22 -9.24 -5.05 15.47
CA LEU A 22 -10.44 -4.88 14.64
C LEU A 22 -11.39 -3.82 15.18
N LYS A 23 -11.60 -3.77 16.51
CA LYS A 23 -12.47 -2.77 17.12
C LYS A 23 -11.99 -1.34 16.83
N ARG A 24 -10.68 -1.06 17.03
CA ARG A 24 -10.12 0.26 16.77
C ARG A 24 -10.26 0.65 15.29
N CYS A 25 -10.00 -0.30 14.38
CA CYS A 25 -10.16 -0.10 12.94
C CYS A 25 -11.59 0.30 12.60
N VAL A 26 -12.56 -0.54 12.95
CA VAL A 26 -13.98 -0.31 12.58
C VAL A 26 -14.53 0.95 13.27
N ASP A 27 -14.23 1.19 14.54
CA ASP A 27 -14.67 2.42 15.24
C ASP A 27 -14.15 3.68 14.53
N SER A 28 -12.90 3.68 14.01
CA SER A 28 -12.35 4.81 13.27
C SER A 28 -13.08 5.07 11.94
N ILE A 29 -13.61 4.01 11.32
CA ILE A 29 -14.42 4.12 10.09
C ILE A 29 -15.83 4.63 10.41
N LEU A 30 -16.44 4.14 11.49
CA LEU A 30 -17.80 4.54 11.88
C LEU A 30 -17.89 6.00 12.31
N THR A 31 -16.79 6.56 12.81
CA THR A 31 -16.69 7.94 13.31
C THR A 31 -16.24 8.95 12.24
N GLN A 32 -16.23 8.59 10.97
CA GLN A 32 -15.89 9.50 9.87
C GLN A 32 -16.89 10.67 9.78
N THR A 33 -16.38 11.87 9.45
CA THR A 33 -17.22 13.06 9.16
C THR A 33 -18.04 12.88 7.90
N TYR A 34 -17.51 12.17 6.90
CA TYR A 34 -18.25 11.77 5.70
C TYR A 34 -19.21 10.61 6.02
N GLN A 35 -20.51 10.84 5.82
CA GLN A 35 -21.53 9.88 6.30
C GLN A 35 -22.05 8.90 5.25
N ASN A 36 -22.07 9.28 3.96
CA ASN A 36 -22.63 8.43 2.90
C ASN A 36 -21.68 7.29 2.50
N MET A 37 -21.56 6.29 3.37
CA MET A 37 -20.66 5.16 3.22
C MET A 37 -21.38 3.82 3.41
N GLU A 38 -20.87 2.78 2.72
CA GLU A 38 -21.07 1.39 3.12
C GLU A 38 -19.72 0.80 3.58
N ILE A 39 -19.75 -0.06 4.58
CA ILE A 39 -18.57 -0.66 5.19
C ILE A 39 -18.65 -2.17 5.01
N ILE A 40 -17.79 -2.73 4.17
CA ILE A 40 -17.80 -4.16 3.83
C ILE A 40 -16.68 -4.85 4.61
N LEU A 41 -17.04 -5.51 5.71
CA LEU A 41 -16.14 -6.33 6.51
C LEU A 41 -16.08 -7.74 5.91
N VAL A 42 -14.92 -8.17 5.45
CA VAL A 42 -14.73 -9.51 4.85
C VAL A 42 -13.96 -10.38 5.84
N ASP A 43 -14.69 -11.17 6.63
CA ASP A 43 -14.09 -12.19 7.48
C ASP A 43 -13.62 -13.37 6.61
N ASP A 44 -12.31 -13.44 6.41
CA ASP A 44 -11.64 -14.46 5.61
C ASP A 44 -11.42 -15.76 6.40
N GLY A 45 -12.47 -16.22 7.09
CA GLY A 45 -12.46 -17.46 7.87
C GLY A 45 -11.54 -17.38 9.09
N SER A 46 -11.62 -16.27 9.84
CA SER A 46 -10.83 -16.06 11.05
C SER A 46 -11.12 -17.13 12.10
N PRO A 47 -10.09 -17.76 12.70
CA PRO A 47 -10.26 -18.76 13.75
C PRO A 47 -10.45 -18.16 15.15
N ASP A 48 -10.29 -16.84 15.31
CA ASP A 48 -10.48 -16.05 16.51
C ASP A 48 -11.89 -15.40 16.54
N ASN A 49 -12.14 -14.45 17.44
CA ASN A 49 -13.45 -13.82 17.58
C ASN A 49 -13.77 -12.76 16.50
N CYS A 50 -12.96 -12.59 15.47
CA CYS A 50 -13.19 -11.58 14.42
C CYS A 50 -14.59 -11.70 13.80
N GLY A 51 -15.03 -12.91 13.44
CA GLY A 51 -16.36 -13.13 12.85
C GLY A 51 -17.48 -12.59 13.73
N ALA A 52 -17.49 -12.97 15.02
CA ALA A 52 -18.48 -12.48 15.98
C ALA A 52 -18.41 -10.96 16.24
N ILE A 53 -17.21 -10.36 16.11
CA ILE A 53 -17.04 -8.91 16.19
C ILE A 53 -17.68 -8.24 14.98
N CYS A 54 -17.45 -8.76 13.77
CA CYS A 54 -18.04 -8.25 12.54
C CYS A 54 -19.59 -8.29 12.62
N ASP A 55 -20.17 -9.41 13.07
CA ASP A 55 -21.62 -9.55 13.19
C ASP A 55 -22.23 -8.53 14.16
N ARG A 56 -21.59 -8.27 15.28
CA ARG A 56 -22.05 -7.23 16.22
C ARG A 56 -22.06 -5.83 15.59
N TYR A 57 -21.07 -5.49 14.77
CA TYR A 57 -21.08 -4.20 14.05
C TYR A 57 -22.23 -4.12 13.04
N LYS A 58 -22.51 -5.21 12.32
CA LYS A 58 -23.64 -5.29 11.40
C LYS A 58 -24.99 -5.12 12.11
N GLU A 59 -25.12 -5.60 13.35
CA GLU A 59 -26.35 -5.45 14.16
C GLU A 59 -26.52 -4.01 14.68
N THR A 60 -25.44 -3.26 14.87
CA THR A 60 -25.45 -1.93 15.50
C THR A 60 -25.39 -0.76 14.52
N ASP A 61 -24.92 -0.98 13.29
CA ASP A 61 -24.82 0.06 12.27
C ASP A 61 -25.26 -0.48 10.89
N ASN A 62 -26.28 0.14 10.31
CA ASN A 62 -26.90 -0.28 9.05
C ASN A 62 -26.00 -0.05 7.81
N ARG A 63 -24.93 0.71 7.94
CA ARG A 63 -23.90 0.88 6.89
C ARG A 63 -22.98 -0.33 6.77
N VAL A 64 -22.95 -1.21 7.78
CA VAL A 64 -22.04 -2.35 7.83
C VAL A 64 -22.64 -3.57 7.14
N VAL A 65 -21.89 -4.10 6.19
CA VAL A 65 -22.15 -5.38 5.50
C VAL A 65 -21.06 -6.36 5.87
N VAL A 66 -21.42 -7.59 6.25
CA VAL A 66 -20.45 -8.65 6.61
C VAL A 66 -20.49 -9.76 5.58
N ILE A 67 -19.30 -10.19 5.17
CA ILE A 67 -19.11 -11.35 4.30
C ILE A 67 -18.24 -12.35 5.05
N HIS A 68 -18.78 -13.51 5.39
CA HIS A 68 -18.00 -14.64 5.90
C HIS A 68 -17.63 -15.56 4.75
N LYS A 69 -16.37 -15.93 4.65
CA LYS A 69 -15.89 -16.85 3.63
C LYS A 69 -14.83 -17.81 4.18
N LYS A 70 -14.57 -18.90 3.48
CA LYS A 70 -13.41 -19.75 3.77
C LYS A 70 -12.13 -18.99 3.49
N ASN A 71 -11.12 -19.15 4.35
CA ASN A 71 -9.83 -18.49 4.19
C ASN A 71 -9.23 -18.70 2.79
N GLY A 72 -8.98 -17.60 2.09
CA GLY A 72 -8.36 -17.54 0.78
C GLY A 72 -7.20 -16.53 0.71
N GLY A 73 -6.96 -15.80 1.81
CA GLY A 73 -5.92 -14.78 1.93
C GLY A 73 -6.39 -13.39 1.52
N LEU A 74 -5.53 -12.40 1.78
CA LEU A 74 -5.82 -10.97 1.65
C LEU A 74 -6.33 -10.58 0.25
N SER A 75 -5.66 -11.06 -0.82
CA SER A 75 -6.07 -10.84 -2.21
C SER A 75 -7.48 -11.35 -2.47
N ASP A 76 -7.79 -12.55 -2.00
CA ASP A 76 -9.09 -13.18 -2.23
C ASP A 76 -10.21 -12.47 -1.45
N ALA A 77 -9.92 -12.00 -0.23
CA ALA A 77 -10.86 -11.19 0.55
C ALA A 77 -11.20 -9.88 -0.18
N ARG A 78 -10.19 -9.14 -0.68
CA ARG A 78 -10.42 -7.92 -1.47
C ARG A 78 -11.20 -8.22 -2.75
N ASN A 79 -10.81 -9.25 -3.50
CA ASN A 79 -11.46 -9.66 -4.75
C ASN A 79 -12.92 -10.09 -4.54
N THR A 80 -13.26 -10.63 -3.38
CA THR A 80 -14.63 -11.00 -3.03
C THR A 80 -15.51 -9.76 -2.81
N ALA A 81 -15.00 -8.72 -2.17
CA ALA A 81 -15.77 -7.53 -1.85
C ALA A 81 -15.92 -6.56 -3.04
N ILE A 82 -14.91 -6.41 -3.87
CA ILE A 82 -14.90 -5.44 -4.99
C ILE A 82 -16.17 -5.52 -5.87
N PRO A 83 -16.63 -6.70 -6.35
CA PRO A 83 -17.84 -6.79 -7.17
C PRO A 83 -19.13 -6.40 -6.44
N LEU A 84 -19.14 -6.50 -5.10
CA LEU A 84 -20.30 -6.24 -4.25
C LEU A 84 -20.38 -4.77 -3.83
N ALA A 85 -19.30 -4.02 -3.97
CA ALA A 85 -19.24 -2.59 -3.67
C ALA A 85 -20.21 -1.81 -4.56
N LYS A 86 -21.06 -0.99 -3.94
CA LYS A 86 -22.09 -0.17 -4.58
C LYS A 86 -21.67 1.28 -4.72
N GLY A 87 -20.64 1.70 -3.98
CA GLY A 87 -20.13 3.06 -3.98
C GLY A 87 -19.57 3.50 -5.33
N GLU A 88 -19.64 4.79 -5.59
CA GLU A 88 -18.97 5.41 -6.73
C GLU A 88 -17.44 5.36 -6.59
N TYR A 89 -16.99 5.29 -5.32
CA TYR A 89 -15.58 5.14 -4.95
C TYR A 89 -15.41 3.94 -4.01
N ILE A 90 -14.19 3.36 -4.03
CA ILE A 90 -13.76 2.30 -3.13
C ILE A 90 -12.48 2.74 -2.40
N SER A 91 -12.43 2.51 -1.09
CA SER A 91 -11.21 2.59 -0.29
C SER A 91 -10.98 1.27 0.44
N PHE A 92 -9.71 0.87 0.57
CA PHE A 92 -9.29 -0.29 1.34
C PHE A 92 -8.65 0.16 2.64
N ILE A 93 -9.01 -0.51 3.75
CA ILE A 93 -8.41 -0.28 5.06
C ILE A 93 -8.01 -1.65 5.62
N ASP A 94 -6.74 -1.80 6.00
CA ASP A 94 -6.28 -3.03 6.63
C ASP A 94 -6.77 -3.07 8.09
N SER A 95 -7.26 -4.23 8.53
CA SER A 95 -8.03 -4.38 9.77
C SER A 95 -7.24 -4.24 11.08
N ASP A 96 -5.93 -4.10 11.00
CA ASP A 96 -5.04 -3.78 12.12
C ASP A 96 -4.65 -2.30 12.19
N ASP A 97 -5.00 -1.51 11.17
CA ASP A 97 -4.78 -0.08 11.06
C ASP A 97 -6.00 0.74 11.54
N TRP A 98 -5.89 2.06 11.50
CA TRP A 98 -7.00 2.98 11.69
C TRP A 98 -6.78 4.28 10.94
N ILE A 99 -7.83 5.10 10.84
CA ILE A 99 -7.83 6.35 10.07
C ILE A 99 -8.24 7.54 10.94
N SER A 100 -7.88 8.75 10.51
CA SER A 100 -8.40 9.98 11.10
C SER A 100 -9.90 10.11 10.85
N SER A 101 -10.60 10.89 11.64
CA SER A 101 -12.04 11.16 11.44
C SER A 101 -12.35 11.87 10.12
N TYR A 102 -11.37 12.48 9.47
CA TYR A 102 -11.49 13.26 8.24
C TYR A 102 -10.97 12.54 6.99
N TYR A 103 -10.46 11.31 7.12
CA TYR A 103 -9.81 10.58 6.02
C TYR A 103 -10.65 10.50 4.74
N VAL A 104 -11.91 10.10 4.87
CA VAL A 104 -12.79 9.94 3.70
C VAL A 104 -13.16 11.31 3.11
N GLU A 105 -13.43 12.29 3.95
CA GLU A 105 -13.78 13.64 3.54
C GLU A 105 -12.64 14.32 2.78
N HIS A 106 -11.41 14.30 3.33
CA HIS A 106 -10.24 14.90 2.69
C HIS A 106 -9.93 14.27 1.34
N LEU A 107 -9.96 12.92 1.27
CA LEU A 107 -9.72 12.23 0.00
C LEU A 107 -10.78 12.56 -1.04
N TYR A 108 -12.07 12.59 -0.65
CA TYR A 108 -13.14 12.92 -1.58
C TYR A 108 -13.07 14.38 -2.02
N GLU A 109 -12.83 15.31 -1.09
CA GLU A 109 -12.67 16.74 -1.40
C GLU A 109 -11.54 16.99 -2.42
N ALA A 110 -10.38 16.34 -2.22
CA ALA A 110 -9.25 16.45 -3.14
C ALA A 110 -9.56 15.83 -4.51
N VAL A 111 -10.19 14.65 -4.54
CA VAL A 111 -10.63 14.00 -5.77
C VAL A 111 -11.60 14.89 -6.54
N ALA A 112 -12.58 15.48 -5.86
CA ALA A 112 -13.58 16.37 -6.47
C ALA A 112 -12.93 17.67 -7.00
N LYS A 113 -12.01 18.28 -6.25
CA LYS A 113 -11.29 19.50 -6.66
C LYS A 113 -10.36 19.28 -7.85
N CYS A 114 -9.70 18.13 -7.93
CA CYS A 114 -8.80 17.79 -9.04
C CYS A 114 -9.53 17.17 -10.25
N ASP A 115 -10.81 16.82 -10.13
CA ASP A 115 -11.49 15.90 -11.06
C ASP A 115 -10.65 14.62 -11.27
N ALA A 116 -10.23 14.01 -10.16
CA ALA A 116 -9.31 12.91 -10.14
C ALA A 116 -10.02 11.55 -10.11
N ASP A 117 -9.32 10.52 -10.55
CA ASP A 117 -9.77 9.14 -10.53
C ASP A 117 -9.29 8.39 -9.27
N ILE A 118 -8.21 8.91 -8.65
CA ILE A 118 -7.64 8.37 -7.41
C ILE A 118 -7.30 9.53 -6.46
N GLY A 119 -7.64 9.37 -5.17
CA GLY A 119 -7.11 10.18 -4.08
C GLY A 119 -6.09 9.38 -3.26
N ILE A 120 -5.01 10.01 -2.81
CA ILE A 120 -3.93 9.38 -2.03
C ILE A 120 -3.64 10.23 -0.81
N SER A 121 -3.70 9.66 0.40
CA SER A 121 -3.33 10.33 1.64
C SER A 121 -1.93 9.94 2.12
N TRP A 122 -1.32 10.82 2.92
CA TRP A 122 -0.14 10.47 3.69
C TRP A 122 -0.52 9.56 4.87
N PHE A 123 0.50 8.88 5.42
CA PHE A 123 0.34 7.97 6.55
C PHE A 123 1.46 8.14 7.57
N GLU A 124 1.18 7.71 8.80
CA GLU A 124 2.16 7.61 9.87
C GLU A 124 2.37 6.15 10.27
N ASN A 125 3.64 5.75 10.42
CA ASN A 125 3.98 4.46 11.03
C ASN A 125 3.81 4.54 12.55
N VAL A 126 2.89 3.76 13.10
CA VAL A 126 2.60 3.75 14.53
C VAL A 126 3.13 2.47 15.16
N PHE A 127 3.79 2.60 16.30
CA PHE A 127 4.36 1.50 17.06
C PHE A 127 3.63 1.32 18.39
N GLU A 128 3.56 0.10 18.88
CA GLU A 128 2.94 -0.21 20.16
C GLU A 128 3.54 0.63 21.30
N GLY A 129 2.68 1.25 22.12
CA GLY A 129 3.09 2.10 23.24
C GLY A 129 3.68 3.46 22.88
N LYS A 130 3.69 3.84 21.59
CA LYS A 130 4.10 5.19 21.16
C LYS A 130 2.89 6.05 20.82
N ALA A 131 2.95 7.32 21.21
CA ALA A 131 1.95 8.31 20.82
C ALA A 131 2.08 8.65 19.33
N LEU A 132 0.96 9.04 18.71
CA LEU A 132 0.95 9.63 17.38
C LEU A 132 1.79 10.90 17.37
N GLN A 133 2.54 11.09 16.29
CA GLN A 133 3.31 12.31 16.05
C GLN A 133 2.46 13.34 15.31
N SER A 134 1.61 12.88 14.38
CA SER A 134 0.64 13.71 13.68
C SER A 134 -0.60 13.96 14.53
N LYS A 135 -1.29 15.06 14.24
CA LYS A 135 -2.63 15.35 14.76
C LYS A 135 -3.60 15.39 13.57
N PRO A 136 -4.80 14.82 13.73
CA PRO A 136 -5.84 15.01 12.73
C PRO A 136 -6.11 16.52 12.52
N GLU A 137 -6.11 16.94 11.27
CA GLU A 137 -6.47 18.30 10.87
C GLU A 137 -7.90 18.28 10.33
N GLU A 138 -8.71 19.25 10.70
CA GLU A 138 -10.09 19.34 10.25
C GLU A 138 -10.20 19.76 8.78
N LEU A 139 -9.25 20.58 8.33
CA LEU A 139 -9.25 21.13 6.98
C LEU A 139 -8.24 20.39 6.10
N LEU A 140 -8.59 20.18 4.84
CA LEU A 140 -7.67 19.77 3.81
C LEU A 140 -6.56 20.82 3.65
N SER A 141 -5.34 20.49 4.10
CA SER A 141 -4.23 21.45 4.21
C SER A 141 -3.65 21.81 2.84
N ASN A 142 -3.26 20.81 2.09
CA ASN A 142 -2.72 20.97 0.73
C ASN A 142 -2.98 19.71 -0.09
N TYR A 143 -3.02 19.87 -1.40
CA TYR A 143 -3.13 18.74 -2.32
C TYR A 143 -2.43 19.08 -3.64
N GLU A 144 -2.00 18.03 -4.33
CA GLU A 144 -1.44 18.10 -5.67
C GLU A 144 -2.34 17.33 -6.64
N CYS A 145 -2.58 17.90 -7.81
CA CYS A 145 -3.29 17.19 -8.90
C CYS A 145 -2.23 16.73 -9.91
N LEU A 146 -2.04 15.43 -10.00
CA LEU A 146 -0.98 14.80 -10.79
C LEU A 146 -1.56 14.07 -12.00
N THR A 147 -0.79 14.00 -13.08
CA THR A 147 -0.98 13.03 -14.15
C THR A 147 -0.57 11.62 -13.70
N ALA A 148 -0.95 10.59 -14.46
CA ALA A 148 -0.50 9.22 -14.19
C ALA A 148 1.04 9.12 -14.17
N GLU A 149 1.71 9.75 -15.13
CA GLU A 149 3.18 9.77 -15.23
C GLU A 149 3.84 10.41 -14.01
N GLU A 150 3.38 11.58 -13.58
CA GLU A 150 3.90 12.27 -12.38
C GLU A 150 3.68 11.47 -11.11
N CYS A 151 2.51 10.83 -10.97
CA CYS A 151 2.21 9.94 -9.85
C CYS A 151 3.08 8.68 -9.88
N LEU A 152 3.25 8.04 -11.04
CA LEU A 152 4.16 6.90 -11.21
C LEU A 152 5.60 7.29 -10.88
N LYS A 153 6.06 8.45 -11.31
CA LYS A 153 7.41 8.94 -10.96
C LYS A 153 7.59 9.02 -9.45
N LYS A 154 6.64 9.60 -8.72
CA LYS A 154 6.66 9.65 -7.25
C LYS A 154 6.63 8.25 -6.63
N LEU A 155 5.78 7.34 -7.11
CA LEU A 155 5.67 5.96 -6.65
C LEU A 155 6.97 5.18 -6.85
N LEU A 156 7.60 5.30 -8.01
CA LEU A 156 8.82 4.59 -8.35
C LEU A 156 10.01 5.08 -7.53
N TYR A 157 10.14 6.38 -7.31
CA TYR A 157 11.15 6.95 -6.41
C TYR A 157 10.75 6.87 -4.93
N GLN A 158 9.57 6.35 -4.59
CA GLN A 158 9.03 6.28 -3.23
C GLN A 158 9.02 7.66 -2.54
N ASN A 159 8.52 8.65 -3.24
CA ASN A 159 8.43 10.04 -2.81
C ASN A 159 6.97 10.43 -2.54
N GLY A 160 6.46 10.00 -1.38
CA GLY A 160 5.10 10.35 -0.92
C GLY A 160 3.97 9.53 -1.55
N VAL A 161 4.27 8.60 -2.46
CA VAL A 161 3.29 7.66 -3.04
C VAL A 161 3.80 6.24 -2.87
N GLU A 162 3.00 5.38 -2.26
CA GLU A 162 3.34 3.98 -2.02
C GLU A 162 2.42 3.04 -2.81
N VAL A 163 2.91 1.81 -3.04
CA VAL A 163 2.17 0.78 -3.80
C VAL A 163 1.03 0.13 -3.01
N CYS A 164 0.91 0.38 -1.70
CA CYS A 164 -0.11 -0.24 -0.86
C CYS A 164 -1.54 0.01 -1.38
N ALA A 165 -2.45 -0.91 -1.11
CA ALA A 165 -3.85 -0.78 -1.47
C ALA A 165 -4.58 0.28 -0.62
N TRP A 166 -4.19 0.38 0.67
CA TRP A 166 -4.76 1.31 1.64
C TRP A 166 -4.26 2.75 1.46
N GLY A 167 -4.85 3.68 2.19
CA GLY A 167 -4.52 5.11 2.12
C GLY A 167 -4.95 5.75 0.80
N LYS A 168 -5.91 5.15 0.10
CA LYS A 168 -6.37 5.60 -1.22
C LYS A 168 -7.87 5.52 -1.37
N LEU A 169 -8.40 6.42 -2.18
CA LEU A 169 -9.79 6.43 -2.65
C LEU A 169 -9.75 6.26 -4.17
N TYR A 170 -10.36 5.21 -4.69
CA TYR A 170 -10.37 4.88 -6.11
C TYR A 170 -11.76 5.05 -6.70
N LYS A 171 -11.90 5.62 -7.89
CA LYS A 171 -13.14 5.47 -8.65
C LYS A 171 -13.42 3.99 -8.88
N THR A 172 -14.61 3.55 -8.55
CA THR A 172 -15.03 2.14 -8.60
C THR A 172 -14.76 1.44 -9.95
N PRO A 173 -14.99 2.06 -11.12
CA PRO A 173 -14.69 1.42 -12.41
C PRO A 173 -13.23 1.03 -12.59
N LEU A 174 -12.28 1.79 -12.02
CA LEU A 174 -10.85 1.46 -12.10
C LEU A 174 -10.55 0.13 -11.39
N ILE A 175 -11.12 -0.09 -10.20
CA ILE A 175 -10.80 -1.25 -9.38
C ILE A 175 -11.65 -2.48 -9.75
N LYS A 176 -12.89 -2.29 -10.20
CA LYS A 176 -13.78 -3.43 -10.56
C LYS A 176 -13.20 -4.34 -11.65
N ASN A 177 -12.37 -3.79 -12.54
CA ASN A 177 -11.76 -4.54 -13.64
C ASN A 177 -10.39 -5.15 -13.28
N LEU A 178 -9.84 -4.78 -12.12
CA LEU A 178 -8.57 -5.30 -11.63
C LEU A 178 -8.78 -6.48 -10.68
N ARG A 179 -7.75 -7.31 -10.55
CA ARG A 179 -7.76 -8.46 -9.63
C ARG A 179 -6.47 -8.54 -8.87
N TYR A 180 -6.56 -8.60 -7.55
CA TYR A 180 -5.42 -8.90 -6.71
C TYR A 180 -4.97 -10.35 -6.95
N PRO A 181 -3.68 -10.63 -7.17
CA PRO A 181 -3.18 -11.98 -7.43
C PRO A 181 -3.30 -12.85 -6.17
N VAL A 182 -4.20 -13.84 -6.24
CA VAL A 182 -4.49 -14.73 -5.10
C VAL A 182 -3.28 -15.62 -4.79
N GLY A 183 -2.97 -15.78 -3.49
CA GLY A 183 -1.88 -16.62 -3.01
C GLY A 183 -0.47 -16.01 -3.14
N LYS A 184 -0.35 -14.79 -3.68
CA LYS A 184 0.90 -14.05 -3.81
C LYS A 184 1.09 -13.06 -2.66
N LEU A 185 2.35 -12.75 -2.31
CA LEU A 185 2.71 -11.60 -1.47
C LEU A 185 2.99 -10.37 -2.35
N TYR A 186 2.93 -9.16 -1.76
CA TYR A 186 3.10 -7.89 -2.49
C TYR A 186 2.11 -7.75 -3.66
N GLU A 187 0.91 -8.22 -3.43
CA GLU A 187 -0.22 -8.27 -4.37
C GLU A 187 -0.73 -6.89 -4.81
N ASP A 188 -0.40 -5.88 -4.02
CA ASP A 188 -0.73 -4.49 -4.24
C ASP A 188 0.10 -3.84 -5.37
N ILE A 189 1.34 -4.28 -5.60
CA ILE A 189 2.23 -3.71 -6.63
C ILE A 189 1.56 -3.69 -8.02
N PRO A 190 1.12 -4.83 -8.59
CA PRO A 190 0.53 -4.82 -9.93
C PRO A 190 -0.80 -4.08 -9.99
N VAL A 191 -1.63 -4.16 -8.95
CA VAL A 191 -2.96 -3.52 -8.95
C VAL A 191 -2.84 -2.00 -8.86
N THR A 192 -1.97 -1.50 -7.98
CA THR A 192 -1.75 -0.06 -7.84
C THR A 192 -1.13 0.54 -9.09
N TYR A 193 -0.15 -0.15 -9.71
CA TYR A 193 0.43 0.28 -10.98
C TYR A 193 -0.65 0.43 -12.06
N GLU A 194 -1.46 -0.61 -12.28
CA GLU A 194 -2.50 -0.59 -13.30
C GLU A 194 -3.59 0.46 -13.02
N ALA A 195 -3.97 0.65 -11.75
CA ALA A 195 -4.93 1.68 -11.38
C ALA A 195 -4.39 3.09 -11.70
N VAL A 196 -3.13 3.38 -11.32
CA VAL A 196 -2.51 4.68 -11.62
C VAL A 196 -2.33 4.89 -13.11
N LYS A 197 -1.85 3.87 -13.85
CA LYS A 197 -1.66 3.91 -15.30
C LYS A 197 -2.95 4.26 -16.05
N GLN A 198 -4.09 3.71 -15.62
CA GLN A 198 -5.39 3.93 -16.24
C GLN A 198 -6.06 5.25 -15.83
N SER A 199 -5.53 5.93 -14.83
CA SER A 199 -6.10 7.17 -14.31
C SER A 199 -5.74 8.38 -15.17
N LYS A 200 -6.67 9.30 -15.35
CA LYS A 200 -6.41 10.59 -16.02
C LYS A 200 -5.72 11.56 -15.06
N LYS A 201 -6.19 11.60 -13.83
CA LYS A 201 -5.67 12.48 -12.77
C LYS A 201 -5.67 11.77 -11.42
N ILE A 202 -4.69 12.10 -10.61
CA ILE A 202 -4.54 11.61 -9.24
C ILE A 202 -4.40 12.81 -8.30
N ALA A 203 -5.19 12.83 -7.23
CA ALA A 203 -5.05 13.81 -6.16
C ALA A 203 -4.19 13.22 -5.03
N VAL A 204 -3.13 13.91 -4.63
CA VAL A 204 -2.30 13.53 -3.48
C VAL A 204 -2.45 14.61 -2.41
N ILE A 205 -2.87 14.24 -1.20
CA ILE A 205 -3.08 15.17 -0.09
C ILE A 205 -1.90 15.15 0.88
N GLY A 206 -1.62 16.28 1.51
CA GLY A 206 -0.55 16.41 2.52
C GLY A 206 -0.98 15.98 3.93
N ASN A 207 -2.29 15.80 4.18
CA ASN A 207 -2.80 15.37 5.47
C ASN A 207 -2.37 13.95 5.80
N VAL A 208 -2.01 13.71 7.08
CA VAL A 208 -1.72 12.37 7.61
C VAL A 208 -3.01 11.80 8.17
N ASP A 209 -3.73 11.04 7.37
CA ASP A 209 -5.05 10.51 7.70
C ASP A 209 -5.09 9.00 7.87
N TYR A 210 -4.00 8.30 7.54
CA TYR A 210 -3.90 6.86 7.70
C TYR A 210 -2.81 6.50 8.72
N TYR A 211 -3.12 5.65 9.69
CA TYR A 211 -2.22 5.23 10.76
C TYR A 211 -1.87 3.75 10.59
N TYR A 212 -0.68 3.52 10.02
CA TYR A 212 -0.17 2.19 9.72
C TYR A 212 0.48 1.56 10.95
N PHE A 213 -0.16 0.56 11.53
CA PHE A 213 0.29 -0.07 12.78
C PHE A 213 1.35 -1.14 12.56
N GLN A 214 2.53 -0.90 13.11
CA GLN A 214 3.69 -1.79 12.99
C GLN A 214 3.66 -2.89 14.03
N ARG A 215 3.12 -4.05 13.67
CA ARG A 215 3.11 -5.25 14.54
C ARG A 215 4.41 -6.03 14.38
N THR A 216 4.87 -6.66 15.47
CA THR A 216 6.04 -7.56 15.45
C THR A 216 5.77 -8.84 14.66
N ASP A 217 4.52 -9.30 14.61
CA ASP A 217 4.04 -10.51 13.92
C ASP A 217 3.47 -10.25 12.51
N SER A 218 3.66 -9.04 11.97
CA SER A 218 3.18 -8.70 10.63
C SER A 218 3.91 -9.50 9.54
N ILE A 219 3.25 -9.71 8.39
CA ILE A 219 3.80 -10.41 7.23
C ILE A 219 5.16 -9.82 6.78
N GLN A 220 5.33 -8.51 6.90
CA GLN A 220 6.58 -7.82 6.54
C GLN A 220 7.73 -8.16 7.49
N ASN A 221 7.45 -8.38 8.77
CA ASN A 221 8.44 -8.66 9.81
C ASN A 221 8.85 -10.14 9.91
N ILE A 222 8.13 -11.05 9.24
CA ILE A 222 8.49 -12.47 9.18
C ILE A 222 9.86 -12.64 8.49
N ALA A 223 10.69 -13.56 8.99
CA ALA A 223 11.95 -13.93 8.37
C ALA A 223 11.79 -14.27 6.88
N PHE A 224 12.89 -14.20 6.12
CA PHE A 224 12.86 -14.56 4.70
C PHE A 224 12.21 -15.93 4.50
N ASN A 225 11.31 -15.99 3.56
CA ASN A 225 10.79 -17.23 2.97
C ASN A 225 10.68 -17.03 1.45
N VAL A 226 10.65 -18.14 0.70
CA VAL A 226 10.68 -18.13 -0.77
C VAL A 226 9.51 -17.34 -1.37
N ARG A 227 8.34 -17.28 -0.70
CA ARG A 227 7.19 -16.47 -1.16
C ARG A 227 7.49 -14.98 -1.27
N LYS A 228 8.50 -14.45 -0.53
CA LYS A 228 8.92 -13.05 -0.70
C LYS A 228 9.52 -12.75 -2.08
N MET A 229 9.87 -13.78 -2.85
CA MET A 229 10.28 -13.62 -4.25
C MET A 229 9.13 -13.13 -5.15
N ASP A 230 7.87 -13.27 -4.74
CA ASP A 230 6.73 -12.66 -5.45
C ASP A 230 6.92 -11.14 -5.60
N GLY A 231 7.49 -10.47 -4.58
CA GLY A 231 7.80 -9.04 -4.65
C GLY A 231 8.85 -8.69 -5.71
N ILE A 232 9.85 -9.58 -5.94
CA ILE A 232 10.82 -9.43 -7.04
C ILE A 232 10.11 -9.57 -8.39
N GLU A 233 9.29 -10.61 -8.53
CA GLU A 233 8.53 -10.89 -9.76
C GLU A 233 7.60 -9.71 -10.10
N HIS A 234 6.77 -9.27 -9.16
CA HIS A 234 5.85 -8.16 -9.37
C HIS A 234 6.57 -6.85 -9.69
N CYS A 235 7.64 -6.53 -8.97
CA CYS A 235 8.39 -5.31 -9.22
C CYS A 235 9.16 -5.35 -10.55
N HIS A 236 9.69 -6.54 -10.95
CA HIS A 236 10.30 -6.73 -12.26
C HIS A 236 9.30 -6.54 -13.39
N ASN A 237 8.10 -7.15 -13.27
CA ASN A 237 7.03 -7.02 -14.24
C ASN A 237 6.55 -5.57 -14.36
N MET A 238 6.38 -4.87 -13.22
CA MET A 238 6.07 -3.44 -13.20
C MET A 238 7.16 -2.62 -13.90
N MET A 239 8.45 -2.90 -13.64
CA MET A 239 9.55 -2.20 -14.31
C MET A 239 9.49 -2.37 -15.84
N LYS A 240 9.21 -3.59 -16.32
CA LYS A 240 9.05 -3.86 -17.75
C LYS A 240 7.84 -3.18 -18.37
N ALA A 241 6.73 -3.16 -17.65
CA ALA A 241 5.53 -2.46 -18.08
C ALA A 241 5.77 -0.94 -18.14
N VAL A 242 6.43 -0.36 -17.14
CA VAL A 242 6.82 1.06 -17.15
C VAL A 242 7.75 1.37 -18.32
N GLU A 243 8.75 0.53 -18.61
CA GLU A 243 9.65 0.73 -19.74
C GLU A 243 8.89 0.77 -21.10
N ALA A 244 7.81 0.01 -21.22
CA ALA A 244 6.99 -0.03 -22.41
C ALA A 244 5.97 1.12 -22.49
N ASP A 245 5.29 1.43 -21.37
CA ASP A 245 4.18 2.38 -21.32
C ASP A 245 4.63 3.84 -21.10
N PHE A 246 5.76 4.04 -20.35
CA PHE A 246 6.32 5.33 -19.95
C PHE A 246 7.85 5.28 -20.03
N PRO A 247 8.45 5.25 -21.25
CA PRO A 247 9.90 5.06 -21.46
C PRO A 247 10.77 6.07 -20.69
N GLU A 248 10.27 7.27 -20.51
CA GLU A 248 10.94 8.35 -19.75
C GLU A 248 11.09 8.04 -18.25
N LEU A 249 10.26 7.14 -17.71
CA LEU A 249 10.33 6.68 -16.31
C LEU A 249 11.21 5.44 -16.12
N LYS A 250 11.89 4.94 -17.16
CA LYS A 250 12.75 3.75 -17.09
C LYS A 250 13.72 3.80 -15.91
N ASN A 251 14.46 4.89 -15.77
CA ASN A 251 15.44 5.04 -14.68
C ASN A 251 14.78 5.00 -13.29
N ALA A 252 13.58 5.55 -13.16
CA ALA A 252 12.82 5.49 -11.91
C ALA A 252 12.39 4.06 -11.58
N ALA A 253 11.91 3.31 -12.59
CA ALA A 253 11.52 1.91 -12.46
C ALA A 253 12.71 1.00 -12.08
N GLU A 254 13.88 1.22 -12.68
CA GLU A 254 15.12 0.52 -12.32
C GLU A 254 15.55 0.82 -10.87
N CYS A 255 15.42 2.07 -10.41
CA CYS A 255 15.67 2.44 -9.01
C CYS A 255 14.72 1.73 -8.03
N ARG A 256 13.44 1.62 -8.38
CA ARG A 256 12.45 0.88 -7.58
C ARG A 256 12.80 -0.60 -7.51
N TYR A 257 13.06 -1.21 -8.65
CA TYR A 257 13.45 -2.62 -8.74
C TYR A 257 14.73 -2.91 -7.94
N PHE A 258 15.79 -2.11 -8.13
CA PHE A 258 17.03 -2.23 -7.36
C PHE A 258 16.78 -2.16 -5.85
N SER A 259 15.94 -1.22 -5.40
CA SER A 259 15.61 -1.08 -3.97
C SER A 259 14.88 -2.31 -3.43
N THR A 260 13.95 -2.87 -4.21
CA THR A 260 13.19 -4.09 -3.86
C THR A 260 14.13 -5.30 -3.79
N VAL A 261 15.03 -5.45 -4.78
CA VAL A 261 16.05 -6.51 -4.79
C VAL A 261 16.94 -6.42 -3.55
N CYS A 262 17.48 -5.24 -3.23
CA CYS A 262 18.30 -5.05 -2.04
C CYS A 262 17.53 -5.40 -0.76
N ASN A 263 16.29 -4.94 -0.63
CA ASN A 263 15.47 -5.20 0.56
C ASN A 263 15.23 -6.70 0.79
N ILE A 264 14.93 -7.48 -0.25
CA ILE A 264 14.70 -8.92 -0.15
C ILE A 264 16.01 -9.69 0.02
N LEU A 265 17.05 -9.33 -0.73
CA LEU A 265 18.37 -9.95 -0.65
C LEU A 265 18.93 -9.96 0.78
N PHE A 266 18.81 -8.83 1.50
CA PHE A 266 19.38 -8.73 2.85
C PHE A 266 18.50 -9.36 3.96
N GLN A 267 17.32 -9.84 3.62
CA GLN A 267 16.53 -10.71 4.52
C GLN A 267 17.03 -12.17 4.49
N ILE A 268 17.77 -12.57 3.46
CA ILE A 268 18.34 -13.92 3.31
C ILE A 268 19.57 -14.04 4.21
N LYS A 269 19.41 -14.65 5.39
CA LYS A 269 20.47 -14.74 6.42
C LYS A 269 21.17 -16.11 6.46
N ASP A 270 20.58 -17.12 5.86
CA ASP A 270 21.09 -18.50 5.90
C ASP A 270 21.68 -18.93 4.55
N ASP A 271 22.54 -19.95 4.61
CA ASP A 271 23.21 -20.49 3.43
C ASP A 271 22.30 -21.46 2.62
N LYS A 272 21.15 -21.85 3.19
CA LYS A 272 20.18 -22.70 2.50
C LYS A 272 19.58 -22.03 1.26
N HIS A 273 19.62 -20.72 1.21
CA HIS A 273 19.07 -19.93 0.12
C HIS A 273 20.14 -19.27 -0.77
N GLU A 274 21.37 -19.85 -0.80
CA GLU A 274 22.47 -19.34 -1.66
C GLU A 274 22.08 -19.33 -3.14
N SER A 275 21.33 -20.32 -3.61
CA SER A 275 20.81 -20.39 -4.98
C SER A 275 19.87 -19.24 -5.35
N ILE A 276 19.24 -18.58 -4.36
CA ILE A 276 18.42 -17.39 -4.54
C ILE A 276 19.28 -16.13 -4.38
N ARG A 277 20.21 -16.12 -3.44
CA ARG A 277 21.07 -14.97 -3.11
C ARG A 277 21.93 -14.53 -4.28
N GLN A 278 22.58 -15.46 -4.96
CA GLN A 278 23.48 -15.14 -6.08
C GLN A 278 22.77 -14.47 -7.27
N PRO A 279 21.63 -14.97 -7.77
CA PRO A 279 20.86 -14.26 -8.79
C PRO A 279 20.45 -12.84 -8.38
N LEU A 280 19.97 -12.65 -7.15
CA LEU A 280 19.61 -11.31 -6.65
C LEU A 280 20.82 -10.37 -6.57
N TRP A 281 21.98 -10.90 -6.15
CA TRP A 281 23.21 -10.11 -6.17
C TRP A 281 23.61 -9.70 -7.58
N ASN A 282 23.43 -10.54 -8.58
CA ASN A 282 23.69 -10.21 -9.98
C ASN A 282 22.78 -9.06 -10.46
N GLU A 283 21.50 -9.05 -10.03
CA GLU A 283 20.61 -7.93 -10.32
C GLU A 283 21.10 -6.61 -9.67
N VAL A 284 21.59 -6.65 -8.44
CA VAL A 284 22.23 -5.48 -7.80
C VAL A 284 23.40 -4.98 -8.65
N LEU A 285 24.30 -5.87 -9.10
CA LEU A 285 25.46 -5.50 -9.93
C LEU A 285 25.05 -4.90 -11.27
N LYS A 286 23.96 -5.35 -11.85
CA LYS A 286 23.43 -4.89 -13.14
C LYS A 286 22.96 -3.43 -13.06
N TYR A 287 22.19 -3.06 -12.04
CA TYR A 287 21.55 -1.75 -11.96
C TYR A 287 22.30 -0.73 -11.09
N ARG A 288 23.32 -1.14 -10.31
CA ARG A 288 23.99 -0.26 -9.33
C ARG A 288 24.55 1.03 -9.92
N LYS A 289 25.08 1.00 -11.17
CA LYS A 289 25.69 2.17 -11.80
C LYS A 289 24.62 3.23 -12.07
N ASP A 290 23.52 2.84 -12.68
CA ASP A 290 22.45 3.75 -13.07
C ASP A 290 21.78 4.36 -11.84
N VAL A 291 21.55 3.55 -10.79
CA VAL A 291 21.02 4.04 -9.51
C VAL A 291 21.99 4.99 -8.79
N LEU A 292 23.30 4.71 -8.80
CA LEU A 292 24.31 5.54 -8.14
C LEU A 292 24.34 6.98 -8.72
N PHE A 293 24.29 7.07 -10.04
CA PHE A 293 24.37 8.36 -10.74
C PHE A 293 23.02 9.04 -10.98
N ASN A 294 21.92 8.40 -10.61
CA ASN A 294 20.60 9.01 -10.70
C ASN A 294 20.37 9.98 -9.54
N ALA A 295 20.33 11.29 -9.84
CA ALA A 295 20.17 12.35 -8.84
C ALA A 295 18.80 12.31 -8.13
N GLU A 296 17.74 11.82 -8.79
CA GLU A 296 16.39 11.70 -8.25
C GLU A 296 16.22 10.46 -7.37
N ALA A 297 17.12 9.46 -7.48
CA ALA A 297 17.06 8.26 -6.66
C ALA A 297 17.24 8.59 -5.17
N ARG A 298 16.49 7.90 -4.31
CA ARG A 298 16.60 8.08 -2.85
C ARG A 298 18.05 7.93 -2.38
N LYS A 299 18.45 8.79 -1.44
CA LYS A 299 19.81 8.76 -0.84
C LYS A 299 20.19 7.35 -0.37
N LYS A 300 19.26 6.61 0.25
CA LYS A 300 19.48 5.22 0.69
C LYS A 300 19.83 4.29 -0.48
N ALA A 301 19.12 4.36 -1.59
CA ALA A 301 19.37 3.54 -2.77
C ALA A 301 20.75 3.87 -3.38
N ARG A 302 21.10 5.14 -3.51
CA ARG A 302 22.41 5.59 -4.02
C ARG A 302 23.57 5.16 -3.12
N ILE A 303 23.40 5.24 -1.79
CA ILE A 303 24.38 4.74 -0.82
C ILE A 303 24.54 3.22 -0.94
N ALA A 304 23.44 2.47 -1.07
CA ALA A 304 23.51 1.02 -1.30
C ALA A 304 24.24 0.69 -2.58
N ALA A 305 23.94 1.40 -3.66
CA ALA A 305 24.62 1.26 -4.94
C ALA A 305 26.12 1.54 -4.81
N ALA A 306 26.54 2.61 -4.12
CA ALA A 306 27.95 2.93 -3.87
C ALA A 306 28.67 1.82 -3.08
N ILE A 307 28.09 1.38 -1.95
CA ILE A 307 28.68 0.33 -1.11
C ILE A 307 28.76 -1.02 -1.86
N SER A 308 27.87 -1.28 -2.81
CA SER A 308 27.89 -2.53 -3.61
C SER A 308 29.18 -2.70 -4.42
N TYR A 309 29.91 -1.64 -4.73
CA TYR A 309 31.24 -1.72 -5.38
C TYR A 309 32.33 -2.30 -4.47
N MET A 310 32.11 -2.26 -3.13
CA MET A 310 32.96 -2.91 -2.14
C MET A 310 32.61 -4.40 -1.93
N GLY A 311 31.62 -4.90 -2.65
CA GLY A 311 31.17 -6.29 -2.62
C GLY A 311 30.01 -6.58 -1.67
N TYR A 312 29.43 -7.77 -1.82
CA TYR A 312 28.25 -8.23 -1.09
C TYR A 312 28.41 -8.12 0.44
N LYS A 313 29.55 -8.58 0.98
CA LYS A 313 29.78 -8.62 2.45
C LYS A 313 29.72 -7.22 3.07
N MET A 314 30.28 -6.22 2.41
CA MET A 314 30.27 -4.83 2.89
C MET A 314 28.86 -4.22 2.86
N LEU A 315 28.12 -4.47 1.79
CA LEU A 315 26.76 -3.98 1.68
C LEU A 315 25.82 -4.68 2.70
N ALA A 316 25.96 -5.99 2.90
CA ALA A 316 25.23 -6.74 3.92
C ALA A 316 25.52 -6.24 5.34
N PHE A 317 26.79 -5.90 5.64
CA PHE A 317 27.19 -5.32 6.91
C PHE A 317 26.57 -3.93 7.15
N ALA A 318 26.61 -3.06 6.13
CA ALA A 318 26.00 -1.74 6.19
C ALA A 318 24.46 -1.83 6.44
N TYR A 319 23.79 -2.73 5.71
CA TYR A 319 22.36 -2.98 5.89
C TYR A 319 22.03 -3.44 7.33
N LYS A 320 22.85 -4.30 7.91
CA LYS A 320 22.67 -4.80 9.28
C LYS A 320 22.82 -3.70 10.34
N LYS A 321 23.77 -2.75 10.15
CA LYS A 321 24.01 -1.64 11.08
C LYS A 321 22.95 -0.54 11.03
N THR A 322 22.40 -0.25 9.87
CA THR A 322 21.51 0.90 9.67
C THR A 322 20.05 0.56 9.85
N GLN A 323 19.69 -0.72 10.16
CA GLN A 323 18.29 -1.19 10.15
C GLN A 323 17.52 -0.60 8.94
N TRP A 324 18.08 -0.77 7.75
CA TRP A 324 17.53 -0.25 6.50
C TRP A 324 16.12 -0.82 6.22
N ARG A 325 15.19 -0.56 7.13
CA ARG A 325 13.78 -0.80 6.92
C ARG A 325 13.29 0.36 6.05
N GLY A 326 12.65 0.03 4.95
CA GLY A 326 12.19 0.92 3.92
C GLY A 326 11.20 1.97 4.39
#